data_6ccad7250a7442b36bae7a90e32f8b4d
#
_entry.id   6ccad7250a7442b36bae7a90e32f8b4d
#
_cell.length_a   1.000
_cell.length_b   1.000
_cell.length_c   1.000
_cell.angle_alpha   90.00
_cell.angle_beta   90.00
_cell.angle_gamma   90.00
#
_symmetry.space_group_name_H-M   'P 1'
#
loop_
_entity.id
_entity.type
_entity.pdbx_description
1 polymer ?
#
loop_
_entity_poly.entity_id
_entity_poly.type
_entity_poly.pdbx_seq_one_letter_code
_entity_poly.pdbx_strand_id
1 'polypeptide(L)'
;MMLMKRRDFLKVGAAAGAMASLYGCAGGGKASGHVVVVGGGYGGATIAKYLRMWSEGGVQVTLIERNPSFISCPISNLVIGGTKTMEDITVSYDGLKSKWGVRVVQDDVVAVDAAKKTISLKAGGSMSYDRLVLSPGVDFMWDEIPGLKSADAQSKVLHAWKAGPQTVALRKQLESMTDGGTYAISIPKAPYRCPPGPYERACLVANYFKQSKPKSKVVILDANEDVMSKKGLFTKAWTDLYKGIIEYRNNSEVKDVDVAN
;
A
#
# COMPACT_ATOMS: atom_id res chain seq x y z
N MET A 1 37.27 -12.93 -61.89
CA MET A 1 36.39 -12.23 -60.93
C MET A 1 34.97 -12.57 -61.27
N MET A 2 34.37 -13.52 -60.52
CA MET A 2 33.07 -14.11 -60.85
C MET A 2 31.96 -13.22 -60.23
N LEU A 3 31.19 -12.53 -61.05
CA LEU A 3 30.12 -11.67 -60.62
C LEU A 3 28.94 -12.51 -60.09
N MET A 4 28.71 -12.46 -58.82
CA MET A 4 27.56 -13.11 -58.15
C MET A 4 26.27 -12.50 -58.65
N LYS A 5 25.33 -13.32 -59.16
CA LYS A 5 24.02 -12.84 -59.66
C LYS A 5 23.13 -12.40 -58.52
N ARG A 6 22.34 -11.36 -58.71
CA ARG A 6 21.37 -10.83 -57.71
C ARG A 6 20.53 -11.89 -56.98
N ARG A 7 20.19 -12.97 -57.72
CA ARG A 7 19.38 -14.06 -57.22
C ARG A 7 20.13 -14.94 -56.19
N ASP A 8 21.48 -15.04 -56.33
CA ASP A 8 22.33 -15.81 -55.43
C ASP A 8 22.63 -15.03 -54.15
N PHE A 9 22.74 -13.71 -54.28
CA PHE A 9 22.83 -12.79 -53.10
C PHE A 9 21.58 -12.86 -52.22
N LEU A 10 20.37 -12.88 -52.81
CA LEU A 10 19.11 -13.01 -52.08
C LEU A 10 18.97 -14.35 -51.38
N LYS A 11 19.42 -15.42 -51.96
CA LYS A 11 19.42 -16.76 -51.36
C LYS A 11 20.38 -16.87 -50.19
N VAL A 12 21.55 -16.28 -50.26
CA VAL A 12 22.51 -16.22 -49.15
C VAL A 12 21.99 -15.30 -48.02
N GLY A 13 21.39 -14.19 -48.37
CA GLY A 13 20.76 -13.31 -47.38
C GLY A 13 19.58 -13.97 -46.65
N ALA A 14 18.73 -14.73 -47.34
CA ALA A 14 17.64 -15.45 -46.74
C ALA A 14 18.12 -16.61 -45.81
N ALA A 15 19.16 -17.31 -46.17
CA ALA A 15 19.76 -18.38 -45.34
C ALA A 15 20.45 -17.80 -44.11
N ALA A 16 21.13 -16.65 -44.21
CA ALA A 16 21.73 -15.95 -43.07
C ALA A 16 20.69 -15.40 -42.12
N GLY A 17 19.57 -14.84 -42.64
CA GLY A 17 18.44 -14.37 -41.85
C GLY A 17 17.70 -15.48 -41.09
N ALA A 18 17.55 -16.67 -41.71
CA ALA A 18 16.94 -17.83 -41.04
C ALA A 18 17.82 -18.43 -39.94
N MET A 19 19.15 -18.40 -40.09
CA MET A 19 20.03 -18.82 -39.01
C MET A 19 20.13 -17.82 -37.87
N ALA A 20 20.05 -16.52 -38.15
CA ALA A 20 20.00 -15.50 -37.08
C ALA A 20 18.73 -15.57 -36.24
N SER A 21 17.57 -15.97 -36.83
CA SER A 21 16.33 -16.17 -36.09
C SER A 21 16.31 -17.44 -35.25
N LEU A 22 17.14 -18.46 -35.56
CA LEU A 22 17.28 -19.66 -34.73
C LEU A 22 18.21 -19.46 -33.53
N TYR A 23 19.12 -18.46 -33.57
CA TYR A 23 19.96 -18.10 -32.42
C TYR A 23 19.29 -17.11 -31.46
N GLY A 24 18.19 -16.47 -31.86
CA GLY A 24 17.45 -15.51 -31.04
C GLY A 24 16.57 -16.10 -29.94
N CYS A 25 16.32 -17.42 -29.92
CA CYS A 25 15.46 -18.08 -28.94
C CYS A 25 16.18 -18.92 -27.88
N ALA A 26 17.52 -18.94 -27.87
CA ALA A 26 18.31 -19.71 -26.88
C ALA A 26 18.94 -18.83 -25.79
N GLY A 27 18.32 -17.69 -25.47
CA GLY A 27 18.70 -16.81 -24.36
C GLY A 27 18.20 -17.27 -23.01
N GLY A 28 18.19 -18.55 -22.72
CA GLY A 28 18.05 -19.12 -21.38
C GLY A 28 19.36 -18.98 -20.60
N GLY A 29 19.92 -17.77 -20.49
CA GLY A 29 21.01 -17.51 -19.56
C GLY A 29 20.59 -17.96 -18.16
N LYS A 30 21.42 -18.78 -17.49
CA LYS A 30 21.21 -19.13 -16.09
C LYS A 30 20.94 -17.82 -15.33
N ALA A 31 19.77 -17.72 -14.67
CA ALA A 31 19.46 -16.58 -13.85
C ALA A 31 20.65 -16.29 -12.91
N SER A 32 21.09 -15.03 -12.85
CA SER A 32 22.25 -14.61 -12.06
C SER A 32 22.02 -14.63 -10.56
N GLY A 33 20.84 -15.11 -10.12
CA GLY A 33 20.45 -15.28 -8.72
C GLY A 33 18.94 -15.20 -8.52
N HIS A 34 18.50 -15.61 -7.33
CA HIS A 34 17.12 -15.56 -6.89
C HIS A 34 16.93 -14.58 -5.73
N VAL A 35 16.11 -13.57 -5.94
CA VAL A 35 15.73 -12.60 -4.91
C VAL A 35 14.31 -12.89 -4.44
N VAL A 36 14.14 -13.11 -3.14
CA VAL A 36 12.83 -13.19 -2.52
C VAL A 36 12.50 -11.83 -1.89
N VAL A 37 11.32 -11.31 -2.21
CA VAL A 37 10.78 -10.06 -1.67
C VAL A 37 9.56 -10.39 -0.82
N VAL A 38 9.57 -10.02 0.45
CA VAL A 38 8.46 -10.25 1.40
C VAL A 38 7.68 -8.96 1.58
N GLY A 39 6.40 -9.02 1.24
CA GLY A 39 5.46 -7.89 1.27
C GLY A 39 5.31 -7.17 -0.07
N GLY A 40 4.08 -7.13 -0.57
CA GLY A 40 3.69 -6.58 -1.88
C GLY A 40 3.19 -5.13 -1.83
N GLY A 41 3.48 -4.39 -0.76
CA GLY A 41 3.19 -2.97 -0.66
C GLY A 41 4.06 -2.10 -1.58
N TYR A 42 4.03 -0.78 -1.38
CA TYR A 42 4.79 0.17 -2.20
C TYR A 42 6.28 -0.20 -2.32
N GLY A 43 6.95 -0.54 -1.20
CA GLY A 43 8.37 -0.88 -1.21
C GLY A 43 8.64 -2.16 -1.97
N GLY A 44 7.99 -3.27 -1.57
CA GLY A 44 8.27 -4.58 -2.14
C GLY A 44 7.84 -4.73 -3.60
N ALA A 45 6.65 -4.26 -3.98
CA ALA A 45 6.22 -4.27 -5.38
C ALA A 45 7.13 -3.43 -6.28
N THR A 46 7.59 -2.27 -5.78
CA THR A 46 8.53 -1.42 -6.51
C THR A 46 9.87 -2.12 -6.71
N ILE A 47 10.48 -2.65 -5.64
CA ILE A 47 11.78 -3.30 -5.76
C ILE A 47 11.71 -4.57 -6.63
N ALA A 48 10.63 -5.36 -6.52
CA ALA A 48 10.41 -6.53 -7.36
C ALA A 48 10.37 -6.17 -8.85
N LYS A 49 9.65 -5.10 -9.21
CA LYS A 49 9.60 -4.57 -10.57
C LYS A 49 10.99 -4.14 -11.05
N TYR A 50 11.68 -3.30 -10.29
CA TYR A 50 12.92 -2.68 -10.74
C TYR A 50 14.08 -3.67 -10.78
N LEU A 51 14.12 -4.68 -9.91
CA LEU A 51 15.09 -5.78 -10.03
C LEU A 51 14.94 -6.54 -11.35
N ARG A 52 13.72 -6.84 -11.76
CA ARG A 52 13.46 -7.48 -13.06
C ARG A 52 13.80 -6.56 -14.22
N MET A 53 13.41 -5.29 -14.13
CA MET A 53 13.62 -4.30 -15.18
C MET A 53 15.11 -4.02 -15.42
N TRP A 54 15.87 -3.73 -14.37
CA TRP A 54 17.28 -3.36 -14.49
C TRP A 54 18.22 -4.53 -14.76
N SER A 55 17.82 -5.75 -14.38
CA SER A 55 18.55 -6.96 -14.74
C SER A 55 18.16 -7.51 -16.10
N GLU A 56 17.30 -6.82 -16.86
CA GLU A 56 16.78 -7.29 -18.16
C GLU A 56 16.22 -8.72 -18.08
N GLY A 57 15.65 -9.07 -16.93
CA GLY A 57 15.15 -10.39 -16.64
C GLY A 57 16.20 -11.40 -16.15
N GLY A 58 17.47 -11.02 -16.02
CA GLY A 58 18.55 -11.90 -15.58
C GLY A 58 18.49 -12.35 -14.12
N VAL A 59 17.77 -11.61 -13.24
CA VAL A 59 17.53 -12.00 -11.85
C VAL A 59 16.14 -12.59 -11.69
N GLN A 60 16.02 -13.76 -11.08
CA GLN A 60 14.71 -14.31 -10.67
C GLN A 60 14.19 -13.54 -9.45
N VAL A 61 12.92 -13.14 -9.49
CA VAL A 61 12.27 -12.44 -8.37
C VAL A 61 10.98 -13.16 -7.99
N THR A 62 10.89 -13.54 -6.71
CA THR A 62 9.65 -14.03 -6.10
C THR A 62 9.15 -13.02 -5.08
N LEU A 63 7.95 -12.51 -5.29
CA LEU A 63 7.23 -11.66 -4.34
C LEU A 63 6.27 -12.52 -3.53
N ILE A 64 6.39 -12.48 -2.20
CA ILE A 64 5.46 -13.16 -1.28
C ILE A 64 4.59 -12.10 -0.63
N GLU A 65 3.28 -12.23 -0.80
CA GLU A 65 2.30 -11.31 -0.26
C GLU A 65 1.04 -12.07 0.18
N ARG A 66 0.54 -11.77 1.36
CA ARG A 66 -0.65 -12.43 1.93
C ARG A 66 -1.96 -12.05 1.23
N ASN A 67 -2.04 -10.84 0.72
CA ASN A 67 -3.24 -10.32 0.08
C ASN A 67 -3.21 -10.57 -1.44
N PRO A 68 -4.36 -10.84 -2.06
CA PRO A 68 -4.44 -11.07 -3.51
C PRO A 68 -4.16 -9.82 -4.34
N SER A 69 -4.30 -8.64 -3.74
CA SER A 69 -4.11 -7.34 -4.37
C SER A 69 -3.55 -6.32 -3.39
N PHE A 70 -2.94 -5.27 -3.90
CA PHE A 70 -2.49 -4.13 -3.12
C PHE A 70 -3.59 -3.07 -3.02
N ILE A 71 -3.83 -2.54 -1.81
CA ILE A 71 -4.74 -1.43 -1.58
C ILE A 71 -3.93 -0.22 -1.12
N SER A 72 -4.05 0.89 -1.84
CA SER A 72 -3.30 2.11 -1.57
C SER A 72 -3.83 2.86 -0.34
N CYS A 73 -3.10 2.80 0.78
CA CYS A 73 -3.48 3.50 1.99
C CYS A 73 -3.45 5.05 1.86
N PRO A 74 -2.43 5.70 1.25
CA PRO A 74 -2.40 7.16 1.18
C PRO A 74 -3.62 7.79 0.53
N ILE A 75 -4.18 7.17 -0.50
CA ILE A 75 -5.36 7.68 -1.20
C ILE A 75 -6.69 7.13 -0.65
N SER A 76 -6.67 6.29 0.39
CA SER A 76 -7.89 5.76 1.02
C SER A 76 -8.73 6.84 1.71
N ASN A 77 -8.13 7.96 2.10
CA ASN A 77 -8.88 9.13 2.60
C ASN A 77 -9.92 9.63 1.58
N LEU A 78 -9.65 9.51 0.27
CA LEU A 78 -10.59 9.89 -0.79
C LEU A 78 -11.80 8.96 -0.86
N VAL A 79 -11.66 7.71 -0.44
CA VAL A 79 -12.79 6.77 -0.30
C VAL A 79 -13.67 7.19 0.88
N ILE A 80 -13.06 7.53 2.02
CA ILE A 80 -13.79 8.03 3.19
C ILE A 80 -14.50 9.33 2.83
N GLY A 81 -13.84 10.24 2.11
CA GLY A 81 -14.42 11.49 1.62
C GLY A 81 -15.50 11.32 0.54
N GLY A 82 -15.60 10.14 -0.10
CA GLY A 82 -16.61 9.80 -1.10
C GLY A 82 -16.29 10.22 -2.53
N THR A 83 -15.04 10.60 -2.84
CA THR A 83 -14.61 10.96 -4.19
C THR A 83 -13.96 9.83 -4.95
N LYS A 84 -13.66 8.70 -4.27
CA LYS A 84 -13.14 7.46 -4.85
C LYS A 84 -13.82 6.24 -4.27
N THR A 85 -13.72 5.13 -4.98
CA THR A 85 -14.17 3.80 -4.55
C THR A 85 -12.97 2.95 -4.09
N MET A 86 -13.23 1.80 -3.50
CA MET A 86 -12.18 0.82 -3.18
C MET A 86 -11.51 0.26 -4.43
N GLU A 87 -12.25 0.13 -5.53
CA GLU A 87 -11.73 -0.32 -6.82
C GLU A 87 -10.67 0.65 -7.36
N ASP A 88 -10.93 1.96 -7.29
CA ASP A 88 -10.00 3.00 -7.75
C ASP A 88 -8.63 2.94 -7.04
N ILE A 89 -8.56 2.39 -5.84
CA ILE A 89 -7.35 2.35 -5.01
C ILE A 89 -6.77 0.95 -4.85
N THR A 90 -7.37 -0.05 -5.51
CA THR A 90 -6.93 -1.45 -5.49
C THR A 90 -6.18 -1.79 -6.77
N VAL A 91 -5.00 -2.37 -6.64
CA VAL A 91 -4.13 -2.72 -7.77
C VAL A 91 -3.76 -4.19 -7.70
N SER A 92 -4.03 -4.94 -8.79
CA SER A 92 -3.62 -6.35 -8.89
C SER A 92 -2.11 -6.48 -9.12
N TYR A 93 -1.56 -7.66 -8.79
CA TYR A 93 -0.17 -8.00 -9.10
C TYR A 93 0.04 -8.52 -10.52
N ASP A 94 -0.99 -8.53 -11.37
CA ASP A 94 -0.91 -9.11 -12.73
C ASP A 94 0.08 -8.38 -13.63
N GLY A 95 0.21 -7.06 -13.45
CA GLY A 95 1.23 -6.29 -14.15
C GLY A 95 2.67 -6.70 -13.78
N LEU A 96 2.92 -7.08 -12.51
CA LEU A 96 4.22 -7.61 -12.09
C LEU A 96 4.48 -8.98 -12.69
N LYS A 97 3.45 -9.85 -12.74
CA LYS A 97 3.54 -11.20 -13.32
C LYS A 97 3.77 -11.13 -14.84
N SER A 98 2.88 -10.46 -15.56
CA SER A 98 2.82 -10.52 -17.03
C SER A 98 3.88 -9.66 -17.72
N LYS A 99 4.14 -8.44 -17.21
CA LYS A 99 5.09 -7.51 -17.84
C LYS A 99 6.52 -7.70 -17.37
N TRP A 100 6.71 -8.09 -16.11
CA TRP A 100 8.02 -8.14 -15.49
C TRP A 100 8.48 -9.55 -15.13
N GLY A 101 7.63 -10.56 -15.29
CA GLY A 101 7.98 -11.95 -14.98
C GLY A 101 8.29 -12.18 -13.50
N VAL A 102 7.68 -11.38 -12.60
CA VAL A 102 7.79 -11.60 -11.16
C VAL A 102 6.90 -12.78 -10.78
N ARG A 103 7.46 -13.79 -10.09
CA ARG A 103 6.66 -14.85 -9.48
C ARG A 103 5.98 -14.30 -8.23
N VAL A 104 4.66 -14.24 -8.22
CA VAL A 104 3.89 -13.83 -7.04
C VAL A 104 3.34 -15.06 -6.34
N VAL A 105 3.65 -15.19 -5.05
CA VAL A 105 3.17 -16.27 -4.17
C VAL A 105 2.29 -15.63 -3.11
N GLN A 106 1.02 -16.04 -3.07
CA GLN A 106 0.10 -15.56 -2.03
C GLN A 106 0.24 -16.42 -0.78
N ASP A 107 1.03 -15.94 0.18
CA ASP A 107 1.28 -16.61 1.46
C ASP A 107 1.86 -15.63 2.48
N ASP A 108 1.97 -16.07 3.73
CA ASP A 108 2.69 -15.41 4.81
C ASP A 108 4.06 -16.03 5.03
N VAL A 109 5.08 -15.21 5.26
CA VAL A 109 6.38 -15.66 5.78
C VAL A 109 6.32 -15.69 7.30
N VAL A 110 6.53 -16.86 7.89
CA VAL A 110 6.46 -17.07 9.35
C VAL A 110 7.82 -17.17 10.02
N ALA A 111 8.87 -17.47 9.26
CA ALA A 111 10.25 -17.50 9.78
C ALA A 111 11.28 -17.19 8.69
N VAL A 112 12.43 -16.67 9.11
CA VAL A 112 13.61 -16.40 8.26
C VAL A 112 14.81 -17.06 8.92
N ASP A 113 15.48 -17.98 8.20
CA ASP A 113 16.80 -18.52 8.57
C ASP A 113 17.84 -17.83 7.68
N ALA A 114 18.47 -16.80 8.22
CA ALA A 114 19.46 -16.01 7.49
C ALA A 114 20.75 -16.79 7.20
N ALA A 115 21.12 -17.72 8.08
CA ALA A 115 22.33 -18.53 7.93
C ALA A 115 22.18 -19.53 6.78
N LYS A 116 21.02 -20.19 6.67
CA LYS A 116 20.70 -21.12 5.59
C LYS A 116 20.14 -20.42 4.36
N LYS A 117 19.88 -19.12 4.42
CA LYS A 117 19.21 -18.32 3.37
C LYS A 117 17.89 -18.95 2.94
N THR A 118 17.03 -19.27 3.90
CA THR A 118 15.70 -19.84 3.67
C THR A 118 14.63 -19.08 4.43
N ILE A 119 13.42 -19.08 3.89
CA ILE A 119 12.20 -18.63 4.57
C ILE A 119 11.24 -19.79 4.71
N SER A 120 10.40 -19.74 5.76
CA SER A 120 9.29 -20.67 5.96
C SER A 120 7.96 -19.98 5.67
N LEU A 121 7.06 -20.69 5.00
CA LEU A 121 5.75 -20.21 4.59
C LEU A 121 4.66 -20.75 5.53
N LYS A 122 3.61 -19.98 5.74
CA LYS A 122 2.48 -20.35 6.61
C LYS A 122 1.70 -21.56 6.10
N ALA A 123 1.49 -21.64 4.79
CA ALA A 123 0.83 -22.78 4.16
C ALA A 123 1.70 -24.06 4.16
N GLY A 124 2.92 -23.99 4.65
CA GLY A 124 3.91 -25.06 4.69
C GLY A 124 4.97 -24.92 3.59
N GLY A 125 6.09 -25.61 3.83
CA GLY A 125 7.25 -25.56 2.94
C GLY A 125 8.21 -24.41 3.24
N SER A 126 9.31 -24.42 2.49
CA SER A 126 10.36 -23.43 2.58
C SER A 126 10.82 -22.98 1.20
N MET A 127 11.43 -21.80 1.13
CA MET A 127 12.00 -21.26 -0.10
C MET A 127 13.39 -20.74 0.17
N SER A 128 14.37 -21.15 -0.65
CA SER A 128 15.73 -20.61 -0.60
C SER A 128 15.85 -19.33 -1.42
N TYR A 129 16.83 -18.51 -1.07
CA TYR A 129 17.14 -17.26 -1.75
C TYR A 129 18.64 -16.97 -1.77
N ASP A 130 19.10 -16.21 -2.75
CA ASP A 130 20.44 -15.62 -2.74
C ASP A 130 20.43 -14.30 -1.99
N ARG A 131 19.37 -13.52 -2.14
CA ARG A 131 19.11 -12.26 -1.43
C ARG A 131 17.66 -12.19 -0.98
N LEU A 132 17.45 -11.60 0.20
CA LEU A 132 16.12 -11.37 0.79
C LEU A 132 15.88 -9.89 0.96
N VAL A 133 14.71 -9.44 0.54
CA VAL A 133 14.20 -8.09 0.78
C VAL A 133 13.00 -8.21 1.71
N LEU A 134 13.08 -7.56 2.87
CA LEU A 134 11.99 -7.49 3.83
C LEU A 134 11.28 -6.15 3.70
N SER A 135 10.00 -6.18 3.30
CA SER A 135 9.13 -5.02 3.15
C SER A 135 7.74 -5.28 3.76
N PRO A 136 7.68 -5.72 5.05
CA PRO A 136 6.44 -6.18 5.67
C PRO A 136 5.45 -5.06 5.94
N GLY A 137 5.86 -3.80 5.85
CA GLY A 137 5.07 -2.64 6.23
C GLY A 137 5.02 -2.43 7.75
N VAL A 138 3.90 -1.91 8.25
CA VAL A 138 3.68 -1.60 9.67
C VAL A 138 2.38 -2.20 10.15
N ASP A 139 2.28 -2.37 11.48
CA ASP A 139 1.07 -2.80 12.16
C ASP A 139 0.78 -1.92 13.37
N PHE A 140 -0.31 -2.19 14.07
CA PHE A 140 -0.77 -1.46 15.25
C PHE A 140 -0.18 -2.05 16.53
N MET A 141 0.08 -1.19 17.50
CA MET A 141 0.46 -1.54 18.86
C MET A 141 -0.81 -1.54 19.75
N TRP A 142 -1.69 -2.52 19.52
CA TRP A 142 -3.00 -2.58 20.14
C TRP A 142 -2.96 -2.62 21.67
N ASP A 143 -1.89 -3.18 22.24
CA ASP A 143 -1.72 -3.33 23.69
C ASP A 143 -1.53 -2.00 24.42
N GLU A 144 -1.18 -0.93 23.73
CA GLU A 144 -0.99 0.40 24.31
C GLU A 144 -2.30 1.07 24.73
N ILE A 145 -3.43 0.64 24.17
CA ILE A 145 -4.77 1.13 24.54
C ILE A 145 -5.55 -0.05 25.12
N PRO A 146 -5.79 -0.10 26.45
CA PRO A 146 -6.38 -1.25 27.11
C PRO A 146 -7.69 -1.74 26.51
N GLY A 147 -8.58 -0.83 26.14
CA GLY A 147 -9.89 -1.14 25.53
C GLY A 147 -9.81 -1.68 24.10
N LEU A 148 -8.62 -1.65 23.44
CA LEU A 148 -8.43 -2.14 22.06
C LEU A 148 -7.71 -3.50 21.98
N LYS A 149 -7.47 -4.19 23.08
CA LYS A 149 -6.72 -5.46 23.08
C LYS A 149 -7.49 -6.60 22.41
N SER A 150 -8.80 -6.61 22.44
CA SER A 150 -9.60 -7.68 21.83
C SER A 150 -9.89 -7.43 20.36
N ALA A 151 -9.97 -8.50 19.56
CA ALA A 151 -10.34 -8.41 18.15
C ALA A 151 -11.76 -7.81 17.94
N ASP A 152 -12.68 -8.04 18.88
CA ASP A 152 -14.01 -7.43 18.87
C ASP A 152 -13.93 -5.91 19.01
N ALA A 153 -13.16 -5.40 19.98
CA ALA A 153 -12.94 -3.97 20.15
C ALA A 153 -12.28 -3.33 18.91
N GLN A 154 -11.26 -3.98 18.35
CA GLN A 154 -10.58 -3.53 17.13
C GLN A 154 -11.51 -3.48 15.90
N SER A 155 -12.55 -4.29 15.88
CA SER A 155 -13.57 -4.28 14.82
C SER A 155 -14.61 -3.17 14.99
N LYS A 156 -14.87 -2.72 16.21
CA LYS A 156 -15.83 -1.67 16.55
C LYS A 156 -15.23 -0.27 16.49
N VAL A 157 -13.99 -0.12 16.96
CA VAL A 157 -13.27 1.16 16.92
C VAL A 157 -12.44 1.20 15.65
N LEU A 158 -12.99 1.86 14.63
CA LEU A 158 -12.43 1.86 13.27
C LEU A 158 -11.18 2.73 13.18
N HIS A 159 -10.23 2.28 12.40
CA HIS A 159 -9.02 3.03 12.07
C HIS A 159 -8.93 3.36 10.56
N ALA A 160 -8.13 4.36 10.22
CA ALA A 160 -7.86 4.74 8.83
C ALA A 160 -6.35 4.68 8.46
N TRP A 161 -5.55 3.93 9.22
CA TRP A 161 -4.11 3.78 9.00
C TRP A 161 -3.73 2.64 8.05
N LYS A 162 -4.64 1.69 7.83
CA LYS A 162 -4.56 0.64 6.82
C LYS A 162 -5.80 0.71 5.94
N ALA A 163 -5.62 0.72 4.62
CA ALA A 163 -6.74 0.63 3.70
C ALA A 163 -7.28 -0.80 3.61
N GLY A 164 -8.59 -0.93 3.55
CA GLY A 164 -9.26 -2.23 3.49
C GLY A 164 -10.73 -2.14 3.91
N PRO A 165 -11.29 -3.22 4.49
CA PRO A 165 -12.69 -3.25 4.90
C PRO A 165 -13.08 -2.12 5.85
N GLN A 166 -12.19 -1.72 6.77
CA GLN A 166 -12.45 -0.62 7.69
C GLN A 166 -12.54 0.75 7.00
N THR A 167 -11.92 0.94 5.83
CA THR A 167 -12.09 2.16 5.02
C THR A 167 -13.55 2.31 4.57
N VAL A 168 -14.15 1.20 4.11
CA VAL A 168 -15.57 1.16 3.73
C VAL A 168 -16.48 1.35 4.94
N ALA A 169 -16.13 0.72 6.07
CA ALA A 169 -16.88 0.87 7.31
C ALA A 169 -16.87 2.31 7.82
N LEU A 170 -15.73 3.01 7.79
CA LEU A 170 -15.62 4.44 8.12
C LEU A 170 -16.49 5.31 7.22
N ARG A 171 -16.51 5.04 5.90
CA ARG A 171 -17.40 5.76 4.98
C ARG A 171 -18.87 5.54 5.34
N LYS A 172 -19.28 4.29 5.56
CA LYS A 172 -20.66 3.97 5.97
C LYS A 172 -21.02 4.60 7.31
N GLN A 173 -20.11 4.59 8.28
CA GLN A 173 -20.32 5.25 9.58
C GLN A 173 -20.56 6.76 9.39
N LEU A 174 -19.73 7.43 8.56
CA LEU A 174 -19.89 8.84 8.24
C LEU A 174 -21.25 9.14 7.58
N GLU A 175 -21.67 8.28 6.65
CA GLU A 175 -22.97 8.41 5.96
C GLU A 175 -24.15 8.18 6.89
N SER A 176 -24.07 7.25 7.84
CA SER A 176 -25.13 6.91 8.78
C SER A 176 -25.27 7.89 9.95
N MET A 177 -24.27 8.74 10.19
CA MET A 177 -24.36 9.75 11.27
C MET A 177 -25.55 10.66 11.09
N THR A 178 -26.25 10.97 12.17
CA THR A 178 -27.29 12.01 12.17
C THR A 178 -26.64 13.38 11.98
N ASP A 179 -27.31 14.30 11.26
CA ASP A 179 -26.86 15.69 11.18
C ASP A 179 -26.89 16.35 12.57
N GLY A 180 -25.81 17.00 12.96
CA GLY A 180 -25.53 17.49 14.31
C GLY A 180 -24.61 16.54 15.12
N GLY A 181 -24.24 15.38 14.58
CA GLY A 181 -23.29 14.47 15.21
C GLY A 181 -21.84 14.98 15.18
N THR A 182 -21.00 14.38 16.04
CA THR A 182 -19.57 14.70 16.12
C THR A 182 -18.75 13.51 15.60
N TYR A 183 -17.85 13.78 14.64
CA TYR A 183 -16.87 12.84 14.15
C TYR A 183 -15.52 13.09 14.83
N ALA A 184 -15.11 12.19 15.72
CA ALA A 184 -13.85 12.31 16.45
C ALA A 184 -12.70 11.62 15.69
N ILE A 185 -11.55 12.26 15.61
CA ILE A 185 -10.31 11.71 15.06
C ILE A 185 -9.25 11.76 16.16
N SER A 186 -8.77 10.59 16.59
CA SER A 186 -7.63 10.49 17.50
C SER A 186 -6.33 10.42 16.70
N ILE A 187 -5.34 11.23 17.10
CA ILE A 187 -3.99 11.25 16.54
C ILE A 187 -3.02 10.84 17.63
N PRO A 188 -2.21 9.78 17.43
CA PRO A 188 -1.25 9.34 18.43
C PRO A 188 -0.07 10.30 18.56
N LYS A 189 0.71 10.13 19.62
CA LYS A 189 1.96 10.87 19.81
C LYS A 189 2.98 10.51 18.73
N ALA A 190 3.68 11.52 18.22
CA ALA A 190 4.75 11.29 17.24
C ALA A 190 5.93 10.51 17.86
N PRO A 191 6.65 9.69 17.06
CA PRO A 191 6.49 9.52 15.61
C PRO A 191 5.38 8.54 15.23
N TYR A 192 4.62 8.85 14.17
CA TYR A 192 3.61 7.95 13.62
C TYR A 192 3.61 7.99 12.09
N ARG A 193 3.01 6.97 11.46
CA ARG A 193 2.94 6.85 10.01
C ARG A 193 2.03 7.95 9.43
N CYS A 194 2.49 8.57 8.31
CA CYS A 194 1.72 9.53 7.52
C CYS A 194 1.20 10.75 8.32
N PRO A 195 2.10 11.62 8.83
CA PRO A 195 1.71 12.76 9.66
C PRO A 195 0.61 13.68 9.08
N PRO A 196 0.50 13.95 7.76
CA PRO A 196 -0.59 14.76 7.22
C PRO A 196 -1.94 14.04 7.15
N GLY A 197 -1.95 12.70 7.17
CA GLY A 197 -3.13 11.88 6.88
C GLY A 197 -4.37 12.17 7.73
N PRO A 198 -4.29 12.28 9.07
CA PRO A 198 -5.45 12.59 9.91
C PRO A 198 -5.99 14.00 9.69
N TYR A 199 -5.12 15.00 9.47
CA TYR A 199 -5.55 16.37 9.20
C TYR A 199 -6.22 16.51 7.84
N GLU A 200 -5.72 15.79 6.83
CA GLU A 200 -6.35 15.67 5.52
C GLU A 200 -7.73 15.03 5.64
N ARG A 201 -7.85 13.94 6.39
CA ARG A 201 -9.13 13.26 6.64
C ARG A 201 -10.12 14.18 7.32
N ALA A 202 -9.69 14.96 8.31
CA ALA A 202 -10.53 15.96 8.96
C ALA A 202 -11.11 16.97 7.95
N CYS A 203 -10.30 17.46 7.02
CA CYS A 203 -10.75 18.37 5.97
C CYS A 203 -11.74 17.68 5.00
N LEU A 204 -11.51 16.43 4.62
CA LEU A 204 -12.41 15.68 3.74
C LEU A 204 -13.77 15.40 4.39
N VAL A 205 -13.77 15.00 5.67
CA VAL A 205 -15.00 14.82 6.46
C VAL A 205 -15.72 16.15 6.64
N ALA A 206 -15.01 17.22 6.95
CA ALA A 206 -15.62 18.56 7.08
C ALA A 206 -16.23 19.05 5.76
N ASN A 207 -15.58 18.75 4.62
CA ASN A 207 -16.15 19.04 3.31
C ASN A 207 -17.46 18.26 3.06
N TYR A 208 -17.49 16.99 3.43
CA TYR A 208 -18.71 16.20 3.36
C TYR A 208 -19.81 16.77 4.27
N PHE A 209 -19.47 17.16 5.51
CA PHE A 209 -20.45 17.79 6.42
C PHE A 209 -20.99 19.12 5.89
N LYS A 210 -20.12 19.96 5.35
CA LYS A 210 -20.54 21.23 4.75
C LYS A 210 -21.59 21.06 3.65
N GLN A 211 -21.56 19.95 2.92
CA GLN A 211 -22.47 19.66 1.81
C GLN A 211 -23.72 18.88 2.25
N SER A 212 -23.58 17.97 3.19
CA SER A 212 -24.62 16.97 3.47
C SER A 212 -25.13 16.96 4.91
N LYS A 213 -24.35 17.47 5.88
CA LYS A 213 -24.66 17.46 7.32
C LYS A 213 -24.13 18.72 8.00
N PRO A 214 -24.72 19.91 7.69
CA PRO A 214 -24.15 21.21 8.05
C PRO A 214 -24.12 21.52 9.55
N LYS A 215 -24.85 20.78 10.38
CA LYS A 215 -24.84 20.91 11.84
C LYS A 215 -23.78 20.04 12.52
N SER A 216 -23.18 19.12 11.77
CA SER A 216 -22.18 18.16 12.28
C SER A 216 -20.81 18.80 12.40
N LYS A 217 -19.97 18.22 13.27
CA LYS A 217 -18.61 18.69 13.57
C LYS A 217 -17.58 17.60 13.47
N VAL A 218 -16.33 18.01 13.21
CA VAL A 218 -15.14 17.18 13.32
C VAL A 218 -14.35 17.66 14.52
N VAL A 219 -14.02 16.77 15.44
CA VAL A 219 -13.12 17.03 16.57
C VAL A 219 -11.82 16.26 16.35
N ILE A 220 -10.71 16.95 16.32
CA ILE A 220 -9.37 16.35 16.24
C ILE A 220 -8.79 16.32 17.65
N LEU A 221 -8.58 15.11 18.18
CA LEU A 221 -7.90 14.85 19.45
C LEU A 221 -6.46 14.50 19.15
N ASP A 222 -5.57 15.46 19.21
CA ASP A 222 -4.15 15.30 18.88
C ASP A 222 -3.32 15.15 20.15
N ALA A 223 -2.61 14.04 20.28
CA ALA A 223 -1.70 13.80 21.42
C ALA A 223 -0.47 14.72 21.41
N ASN A 224 -0.22 15.43 20.32
CA ASN A 224 0.93 16.32 20.16
C ASN A 224 0.62 17.76 20.57
N GLU A 225 1.68 18.52 20.84
CA GLU A 225 1.54 19.93 21.21
C GLU A 225 1.01 20.82 20.07
N ASP A 226 1.23 20.37 18.83
CA ASP A 226 0.86 21.14 17.64
C ASP A 226 0.65 20.21 16.43
N VAL A 227 0.13 20.81 15.35
CA VAL A 227 -0.06 20.12 14.05
C VAL A 227 1.29 19.66 13.49
N MET A 228 1.50 18.34 13.44
CA MET A 228 2.79 17.72 13.15
C MET A 228 3.23 17.81 11.68
N SER A 229 2.36 18.24 10.78
CA SER A 229 2.70 18.33 9.35
C SER A 229 1.90 19.42 8.67
N LYS A 230 2.57 20.24 7.87
CA LYS A 230 1.96 21.29 7.03
C LYS A 230 0.99 22.21 7.82
N LYS A 231 1.37 22.58 9.06
CA LYS A 231 0.56 23.37 9.99
C LYS A 231 -0.14 24.54 9.32
N GLY A 232 0.63 25.43 8.66
CA GLY A 232 0.08 26.63 8.04
C GLY A 232 -0.99 26.36 6.98
N LEU A 233 -0.86 25.23 6.24
CA LEU A 233 -1.83 24.82 5.23
C LEU A 233 -3.14 24.34 5.88
N PHE A 234 -3.05 23.45 6.87
CA PHE A 234 -4.23 22.87 7.51
C PHE A 234 -4.95 23.90 8.36
N THR A 235 -4.24 24.68 9.19
CA THR A 235 -4.87 25.72 10.02
C THR A 235 -5.55 26.78 9.16
N LYS A 236 -4.95 27.18 8.03
CA LYS A 236 -5.60 28.09 7.08
C LYS A 236 -6.88 27.48 6.50
N ALA A 237 -6.85 26.20 6.10
CA ALA A 237 -8.06 25.53 5.58
C ALA A 237 -9.17 25.47 6.64
N TRP A 238 -8.83 25.20 7.91
CA TRP A 238 -9.80 25.14 9.00
C TRP A 238 -10.44 26.50 9.28
N THR A 239 -9.68 27.59 9.21
CA THR A 239 -10.20 28.94 9.44
C THR A 239 -10.98 29.50 8.26
N ASP A 240 -10.55 29.25 7.03
CA ASP A 240 -11.11 29.87 5.83
C ASP A 240 -12.26 29.04 5.23
N LEU A 241 -12.13 27.70 5.21
CA LEU A 241 -13.06 26.81 4.52
C LEU A 241 -14.00 26.07 5.46
N TYR A 242 -13.54 25.73 6.67
CA TYR A 242 -14.22 24.84 7.62
C TYR A 242 -14.43 25.46 8.99
N LYS A 243 -14.50 26.80 9.05
CA LYS A 243 -14.76 27.54 10.29
C LYS A 243 -16.05 27.05 10.94
N GLY A 244 -15.95 26.69 12.23
CA GLY A 244 -17.07 26.17 13.02
C GLY A 244 -17.41 24.70 12.77
N ILE A 245 -16.78 24.05 11.79
CA ILE A 245 -16.95 22.61 11.52
C ILE A 245 -15.81 21.81 12.15
N ILE A 246 -14.55 22.26 12.02
CA ILE A 246 -13.39 21.59 12.61
C ILE A 246 -13.01 22.25 13.94
N GLU A 247 -12.91 21.44 14.98
CA GLU A 247 -12.35 21.77 16.28
C GLU A 247 -11.05 20.98 16.49
N TYR A 248 -9.94 21.69 16.76
CA TYR A 248 -8.65 21.07 17.02
C TYR A 248 -8.29 21.19 18.50
N ARG A 249 -7.96 20.04 19.11
CA ARG A 249 -7.52 19.94 20.50
C ARG A 249 -6.15 19.29 20.53
N ASN A 250 -5.13 20.07 20.84
CA ASN A 250 -3.77 19.57 21.09
C ASN A 250 -3.66 18.97 22.51
N ASN A 251 -2.55 18.29 22.79
CA ASN A 251 -2.28 17.60 24.06
C ASN A 251 -3.45 16.72 24.53
N SER A 252 -4.20 16.14 23.58
CA SER A 252 -5.41 15.35 23.81
C SER A 252 -5.17 13.89 23.47
N GLU A 253 -4.29 13.25 24.24
CA GLU A 253 -3.96 11.85 24.08
C GLU A 253 -5.10 10.95 24.56
N VAL A 254 -5.58 10.04 23.70
CA VAL A 254 -6.54 8.99 24.08
C VAL A 254 -5.80 7.93 24.88
N LYS A 255 -6.21 7.71 26.11
CA LYS A 255 -5.61 6.74 27.03
C LYS A 255 -6.31 5.41 27.03
N ASP A 256 -7.62 5.42 26.79
CA ASP A 256 -8.45 4.22 26.74
C ASP A 256 -9.70 4.43 25.91
N VAL A 257 -10.37 3.34 25.54
CA VAL A 257 -11.61 3.33 24.77
C VAL A 257 -12.56 2.33 25.42
N ASP A 258 -13.77 2.80 25.75
CA ASP A 258 -14.88 1.94 26.15
C ASP A 258 -15.72 1.59 24.92
N VAL A 259 -15.69 0.31 24.53
CA VAL A 259 -16.44 -0.20 23.37
C VAL A 259 -17.86 -0.65 23.69
N ALA A 260 -18.27 -0.60 24.95
CA ALA A 260 -19.61 -0.97 25.39
C ALA A 260 -20.57 0.22 25.34
N ASN A 261 -20.06 1.41 25.40
CA ASN A 261 -20.75 2.69 25.33
C ASN A 261 -20.25 3.47 24.12
#